data_af295f86d9a80fa324ca999858d114d4
#
_entry.id   af295f86d9a80fa324ca999858d114d4
#
_cell.length_a   1.000
_cell.length_b   1.000
_cell.length_c   1.000
_cell.angle_alpha   90.00
_cell.angle_beta   90.00
_cell.angle_gamma   90.00
#
_symmetry.space_group_name_H-M   'P 1'
#
loop_
_entity.id
_entity.type
_entity.pdbx_description
1 polymer ?
#
loop_
_entity_poly.entity_id
_entity_poly.type
_entity_poly.pdbx_seq_one_letter_code
_entity_poly.pdbx_strand_id
1 'polypeptide(L)'
;MKNLPKPNQLKMFQSIIEHGSFRAAAKSLNQTQPALTQSMNDLEKMLGTSLMIRGPRGVVLTEAGKLFETRVQLILKELERAVTEAKQLSAVSRGSLEIGSSSLPFFTMLPSAIKRFQSRFPQINVNLTEGPVSDLLPLLRAGKLDFIIGTSISENALTNEFVEEPFFTVPCGVLARSGHPLAQSTSLSQLKNGKWYLPTSKAGHYSQLEKVLFPEGRQPEQTVIRGDTAIMAVQMMLRADFLTVAAKEILQVPYLSTQLCMLPIEEPLPEASYNFIYPRRLPLTQIARTMMDKLKRECIDYPWHNEVESAPML
;
A
#
# COMPACT_ATOMS: atom_id res chain seq x y z
N MET A 1 19.93 26.13 24.10
CA MET A 1 19.51 25.04 23.21
C MET A 1 18.52 24.17 23.97
N LYS A 2 17.33 23.90 23.43
CA LYS A 2 16.38 22.98 24.07
C LYS A 2 17.05 21.59 24.16
N ASN A 3 17.00 20.96 25.34
CA ASN A 3 17.45 19.58 25.51
C ASN A 3 16.64 18.66 24.60
N LEU A 4 17.24 18.08 23.58
CA LEU A 4 16.64 17.11 22.68
C LEU A 4 17.01 15.68 23.10
N PRO A 5 16.14 14.71 22.89
CA PRO A 5 16.46 13.29 23.10
C PRO A 5 17.67 12.87 22.27
N LYS A 6 18.55 12.07 22.86
CA LYS A 6 19.70 11.50 22.14
C LYS A 6 19.22 10.37 21.22
N PRO A 7 19.82 10.18 20.02
CA PRO A 7 19.43 9.07 19.13
C PRO A 7 19.43 7.70 19.81
N ASN A 8 20.34 7.46 20.73
CA ASN A 8 20.40 6.22 21.49
C ASN A 8 19.18 6.01 22.41
N GLN A 9 18.65 7.10 22.99
CA GLN A 9 17.42 7.04 23.80
C GLN A 9 16.21 6.67 22.94
N LEU A 10 16.14 7.21 21.71
CA LEU A 10 15.09 6.88 20.76
C LEU A 10 15.16 5.41 20.33
N LYS A 11 16.36 4.87 20.06
CA LYS A 11 16.56 3.44 19.77
C LYS A 11 16.16 2.55 20.94
N MET A 12 16.52 2.91 22.16
CA MET A 12 16.14 2.18 23.35
C MET A 12 14.62 2.17 23.55
N PHE A 13 13.96 3.32 23.38
CA PHE A 13 12.51 3.46 23.45
C PHE A 13 11.83 2.53 22.43
N GLN A 14 12.25 2.58 21.16
CA GLN A 14 11.73 1.72 20.11
C GLN A 14 11.92 0.23 20.45
N SER A 15 13.11 -0.17 20.86
CA SER A 15 13.41 -1.56 21.21
C SER A 15 12.56 -2.09 22.36
N ILE A 16 12.25 -1.25 23.36
CA ILE A 16 11.36 -1.66 24.47
C ILE A 16 9.95 -1.95 23.97
N ILE A 17 9.45 -1.18 23.01
CA ILE A 17 8.12 -1.38 22.42
C ILE A 17 8.10 -2.66 21.59
N GLU A 18 9.08 -2.84 20.70
CA GLU A 18 9.19 -4.01 19.82
C GLU A 18 9.28 -5.33 20.58
N HIS A 19 10.00 -5.33 21.70
CA HIS A 19 10.22 -6.55 22.50
C HIS A 19 9.25 -6.69 23.70
N GLY A 20 8.41 -5.69 23.96
CA GLY A 20 7.40 -5.70 25.00
C GLY A 20 7.95 -5.67 26.44
N SER A 21 9.27 -5.66 26.63
CA SER A 21 9.88 -5.65 27.98
C SER A 21 11.29 -5.05 28.01
N PHE A 22 11.62 -4.39 29.12
CA PHE A 22 12.96 -3.83 29.37
C PHE A 22 14.07 -4.88 29.31
N ARG A 23 13.80 -6.09 29.80
CA ARG A 23 14.79 -7.18 29.82
C ARG A 23 15.08 -7.70 28.40
N ALA A 24 14.05 -7.91 27.61
CA ALA A 24 14.22 -8.38 26.23
C ALA A 24 14.90 -7.32 25.34
N ALA A 25 14.49 -6.06 25.47
CA ALA A 25 15.12 -4.93 24.78
C ALA A 25 16.60 -4.75 25.17
N ALA A 26 16.93 -4.89 26.46
CA ALA A 26 18.32 -4.81 26.92
C ALA A 26 19.18 -5.90 26.27
N LYS A 27 18.66 -7.12 26.19
CA LYS A 27 19.35 -8.24 25.53
C LYS A 27 19.55 -7.97 24.03
N SER A 28 18.54 -7.46 23.33
CA SER A 28 18.63 -7.16 21.88
C SER A 28 19.63 -6.05 21.57
N LEU A 29 19.79 -5.08 22.47
CA LEU A 29 20.71 -3.96 22.32
C LEU A 29 22.10 -4.22 22.90
N ASN A 30 22.37 -5.42 23.43
CA ASN A 30 23.62 -5.75 24.13
C ASN A 30 23.92 -4.77 25.29
N GLN A 31 22.88 -4.42 26.06
CA GLN A 31 22.96 -3.49 27.19
C GLN A 31 22.39 -4.11 28.48
N THR A 32 22.61 -3.44 29.60
CA THR A 32 22.03 -3.87 30.88
C THR A 32 20.62 -3.29 31.04
N GLN A 33 19.74 -4.04 31.69
CA GLN A 33 18.39 -3.57 31.98
C GLN A 33 18.39 -2.29 32.89
N PRO A 34 19.26 -2.12 33.90
CA PRO A 34 19.36 -0.88 34.66
C PRO A 34 19.70 0.33 33.75
N ALA A 35 20.62 0.18 32.80
CA ALA A 35 20.99 1.25 31.89
C ALA A 35 19.82 1.70 31.01
N LEU A 36 19.03 0.74 30.48
CA LEU A 36 17.80 1.06 29.74
C LEU A 36 16.78 1.78 30.62
N THR A 37 16.59 1.29 31.83
CA THR A 37 15.66 1.88 32.80
C THR A 37 16.04 3.34 33.08
N GLN A 38 17.31 3.59 33.39
CA GLN A 38 17.79 4.93 33.66
C GLN A 38 17.62 5.84 32.45
N SER A 39 17.99 5.37 31.25
CA SER A 39 17.85 6.13 30.00
C SER A 39 16.40 6.52 29.70
N MET A 40 15.43 5.62 29.97
CA MET A 40 14.01 5.92 29.78
C MET A 40 13.48 6.90 30.82
N ASN A 41 13.89 6.75 32.08
CA ASN A 41 13.53 7.71 33.13
C ASN A 41 14.07 9.12 32.81
N ASP A 42 15.29 9.22 32.31
CA ASP A 42 15.89 10.50 31.87
C ASP A 42 15.15 11.11 30.70
N LEU A 43 14.70 10.26 29.72
CA LEU A 43 13.90 10.68 28.59
C LEU A 43 12.53 11.21 29.04
N GLU A 44 11.80 10.47 29.86
CA GLU A 44 10.48 10.87 30.38
C GLU A 44 10.59 12.13 31.26
N LYS A 45 11.62 12.25 32.09
CA LYS A 45 11.91 13.46 32.87
C LYS A 45 12.19 14.66 31.98
N MET A 46 12.94 14.48 30.90
CA MET A 46 13.24 15.54 29.92
C MET A 46 11.97 16.02 29.21
N LEU A 47 11.07 15.10 28.86
CA LEU A 47 9.82 15.39 28.18
C LEU A 47 8.71 15.89 29.13
N GLY A 48 8.89 15.72 30.44
CA GLY A 48 7.92 16.09 31.45
C GLY A 48 6.66 15.22 31.45
N THR A 49 6.70 14.06 30.80
CA THR A 49 5.56 13.14 30.70
C THR A 49 6.01 11.69 30.64
N SER A 50 5.18 10.78 31.16
CA SER A 50 5.43 9.35 31.04
C SER A 50 5.02 8.85 29.66
N LEU A 51 5.90 8.06 29.03
CA LEU A 51 5.67 7.47 27.73
C LEU A 51 5.14 6.04 27.80
N MET A 52 5.42 5.35 28.92
CA MET A 52 5.05 3.95 29.10
C MET A 52 4.65 3.61 30.53
N ILE A 53 3.79 2.60 30.66
CA ILE A 53 3.35 2.02 31.92
C ILE A 53 3.90 0.61 32.01
N ARG A 54 4.52 0.28 33.12
CA ARG A 54 5.02 -1.07 33.44
C ARG A 54 3.94 -1.85 34.17
N GLY A 55 3.60 -3.00 33.61
CA GLY A 55 2.60 -3.88 34.23
C GLY A 55 3.06 -5.34 34.27
N PRO A 56 2.29 -6.21 34.92
CA PRO A 56 2.60 -7.65 35.00
C PRO A 56 2.67 -8.35 33.64
N ARG A 57 2.03 -7.77 32.65
CA ARG A 57 2.00 -8.29 31.24
C ARG A 57 3.02 -7.62 30.31
N GLY A 58 3.95 -6.83 30.85
CA GLY A 58 4.97 -6.12 30.07
C GLY A 58 4.78 -4.61 30.05
N VAL A 59 5.19 -3.97 28.97
CA VAL A 59 5.16 -2.52 28.77
C VAL A 59 3.99 -2.14 27.88
N VAL A 60 3.21 -1.12 28.28
CA VAL A 60 2.12 -0.53 27.51
C VAL A 60 2.40 0.96 27.33
N LEU A 61 2.18 1.48 26.14
CA LEU A 61 2.34 2.91 25.86
C LEU A 61 1.20 3.74 26.46
N THR A 62 1.54 4.92 26.97
CA THR A 62 0.57 5.98 27.26
C THR A 62 0.12 6.63 25.93
N GLU A 63 -0.90 7.50 25.99
CA GLU A 63 -1.27 8.30 24.80
C GLU A 63 -0.10 9.18 24.30
N ALA A 64 0.66 9.78 25.23
CA ALA A 64 1.88 10.52 24.89
C ALA A 64 2.93 9.59 24.26
N GLY A 65 3.05 8.35 24.77
CA GLY A 65 3.95 7.33 24.24
C GLY A 65 3.62 6.92 22.82
N LYS A 66 2.34 6.72 22.47
CA LYS A 66 1.88 6.40 21.11
C LYS A 66 2.19 7.52 20.11
N LEU A 67 1.91 8.76 20.51
CA LEU A 67 2.25 9.93 19.69
C LEU A 67 3.77 10.05 19.48
N PHE A 68 4.53 9.83 20.54
CA PHE A 68 5.99 9.90 20.50
C PHE A 68 6.58 8.78 19.65
N GLU A 69 6.05 7.54 19.76
CA GLU A 69 6.48 6.38 18.97
C GLU A 69 6.44 6.65 17.46
N THR A 70 5.32 7.19 16.97
CA THR A 70 5.18 7.52 15.55
C THR A 70 6.27 8.49 15.07
N ARG A 71 6.63 9.48 15.92
CA ARG A 71 7.71 10.43 15.59
C ARG A 71 9.09 9.84 15.70
N VAL A 72 9.32 8.98 16.69
CA VAL A 72 10.60 8.28 16.88
C VAL A 72 10.90 7.37 15.70
N GLN A 73 9.93 6.61 15.23
CA GLN A 73 10.08 5.75 14.04
C GLN A 73 10.53 6.56 12.82
N LEU A 74 9.90 7.69 12.55
CA LEU A 74 10.28 8.59 11.46
C LEU A 74 11.70 9.13 11.61
N ILE A 75 12.06 9.63 12.79
CA ILE A 75 13.38 10.21 13.04
C ILE A 75 14.48 9.17 12.86
N LEU A 76 14.31 7.98 13.41
CA LEU A 76 15.30 6.90 13.28
C LEU A 76 15.44 6.43 11.84
N LYS A 77 14.32 6.28 11.12
CA LYS A 77 14.34 5.90 9.71
C LYS A 77 15.02 6.96 8.84
N GLU A 78 14.74 8.24 9.09
CA GLU A 78 15.36 9.35 8.36
C GLU A 78 16.86 9.46 8.64
N LEU A 79 17.28 9.19 9.87
CA LEU A 79 18.70 9.12 10.21
C LEU A 79 19.41 7.96 9.46
N GLU A 80 18.77 6.80 9.37
CA GLU A 80 19.26 5.66 8.59
C GLU A 80 19.35 5.99 7.10
N ARG A 81 18.35 6.68 6.55
CA ARG A 81 18.36 7.18 5.17
C ARG A 81 19.50 8.13 4.92
N ALA A 82 19.68 9.14 5.77
CA ALA A 82 20.77 10.10 5.64
C ALA A 82 22.15 9.43 5.66
N VAL A 83 22.37 8.45 6.56
CA VAL A 83 23.60 7.65 6.60
C VAL A 83 23.78 6.83 5.32
N THR A 84 22.71 6.25 4.80
CA THR A 84 22.73 5.42 3.59
C THR A 84 23.05 6.30 2.37
N GLU A 85 22.40 7.44 2.21
CA GLU A 85 22.66 8.39 1.12
C GLU A 85 24.09 8.93 1.16
N ALA A 86 24.59 9.30 2.34
CA ALA A 86 25.98 9.71 2.50
C ALA A 86 27.00 8.63 2.06
N LYS A 87 26.68 7.36 2.35
CA LYS A 87 27.49 6.21 1.91
C LYS A 87 27.35 5.92 0.42
N GLN A 88 26.21 6.21 -0.21
CA GLN A 88 25.96 6.01 -1.64
C GLN A 88 26.82 6.91 -2.53
N LEU A 89 27.24 8.07 -2.03
CA LEU A 89 28.22 8.92 -2.70
C LEU A 89 29.62 8.25 -2.82
N SER A 90 29.90 7.20 -2.07
CA SER A 90 31.15 6.43 -2.05
C SER A 90 31.03 5.02 -2.64
N ALA A 91 30.43 4.87 -3.83
CA ALA A 91 30.52 3.73 -4.77
C ALA A 91 29.96 2.35 -4.36
N VAL A 92 29.36 2.14 -3.18
CA VAL A 92 28.71 0.85 -2.82
C VAL A 92 27.31 1.11 -2.30
N SER A 93 26.34 1.13 -3.21
CA SER A 93 24.92 1.35 -2.89
C SER A 93 24.31 0.09 -2.26
N ARG A 94 24.40 -0.03 -0.94
CA ARG A 94 23.60 -0.98 -0.16
C ARG A 94 22.44 -0.22 0.47
N GLY A 95 21.25 -0.82 0.46
CA GLY A 95 20.06 -0.20 1.06
C GLY A 95 18.80 -1.01 0.84
N SER A 96 17.67 -0.48 1.24
CA SER A 96 16.36 -1.02 0.93
C SER A 96 15.48 0.02 0.24
N LEU A 97 14.52 -0.47 -0.52
CA LEU A 97 13.45 0.27 -1.16
C LEU A 97 12.14 -0.36 -0.73
N GLU A 98 11.30 0.40 -0.05
CA GLU A 98 10.05 -0.05 0.55
C GLU A 98 8.88 0.49 -0.28
N ILE A 99 8.18 -0.35 -1.03
CA ILE A 99 7.08 0.06 -1.92
C ILE A 99 5.77 -0.53 -1.42
N GLY A 100 4.78 0.35 -1.19
CA GLY A 100 3.39 -0.06 -1.04
C GLY A 100 2.68 -0.02 -2.39
N SER A 101 1.81 -0.99 -2.68
CA SER A 101 1.02 -0.93 -3.90
C SER A 101 -0.33 -1.62 -3.75
N SER A 102 -1.35 -1.09 -4.40
CA SER A 102 -2.57 -1.82 -4.67
C SER A 102 -2.35 -2.90 -5.74
N SER A 103 -3.31 -3.80 -5.91
CA SER A 103 -3.11 -5.06 -6.62
C SER A 103 -2.74 -4.94 -8.10
N LEU A 104 -3.31 -3.99 -8.85
CA LEU A 104 -3.13 -3.94 -10.31
C LEU A 104 -1.66 -3.82 -10.75
N PRO A 105 -0.82 -2.94 -10.17
CA PRO A 105 0.60 -2.86 -10.53
C PRO A 105 1.37 -4.17 -10.36
N PHE A 106 0.97 -5.04 -9.42
CA PHE A 106 1.58 -6.37 -9.23
C PHE A 106 1.31 -7.31 -10.40
N PHE A 107 0.16 -7.21 -11.03
CA PHE A 107 -0.19 -8.01 -12.19
C PHE A 107 0.39 -7.48 -13.49
N THR A 108 0.80 -6.21 -13.51
CA THR A 108 1.18 -5.50 -14.72
C THR A 108 2.65 -5.11 -14.73
N MET A 109 2.96 -3.86 -14.52
CA MET A 109 4.28 -3.26 -14.75
C MET A 109 5.31 -3.48 -13.64
N LEU A 110 4.89 -3.72 -12.39
CA LEU A 110 5.80 -3.76 -11.26
C LEU A 110 6.86 -4.87 -11.35
N PRO A 111 6.53 -6.11 -11.80
CA PRO A 111 7.54 -7.18 -11.95
C PRO A 111 8.64 -6.80 -12.96
N SER A 112 8.27 -6.22 -14.09
CA SER A 112 9.22 -5.79 -15.12
C SER A 112 10.09 -4.64 -14.64
N ALA A 113 9.50 -3.65 -13.97
CA ALA A 113 10.23 -2.53 -13.38
C ALA A 113 11.24 -3.01 -12.35
N ILE A 114 10.86 -3.94 -11.45
CA ILE A 114 11.76 -4.51 -10.45
C ILE A 114 12.91 -5.28 -11.12
N LYS A 115 12.63 -6.13 -12.08
CA LYS A 115 13.67 -6.87 -12.82
C LYS A 115 14.71 -5.92 -13.43
N ARG A 116 14.26 -4.85 -14.10
CA ARG A 116 15.15 -3.84 -14.69
C ARG A 116 15.85 -2.97 -13.62
N PHE A 117 15.23 -2.78 -12.48
CA PHE A 117 15.83 -2.06 -11.36
C PHE A 117 16.95 -2.88 -10.72
N GLN A 118 16.68 -4.14 -10.39
CA GLN A 118 17.65 -5.03 -9.75
C GLN A 118 18.86 -5.32 -10.61
N SER A 119 18.71 -5.39 -11.96
CA SER A 119 19.86 -5.55 -12.86
C SER A 119 20.85 -4.39 -12.76
N ARG A 120 20.39 -3.18 -12.40
CA ARG A 120 21.25 -2.00 -12.21
C ARG A 120 21.70 -1.80 -10.77
N PHE A 121 20.88 -2.23 -9.82
CA PHE A 121 21.09 -2.04 -8.38
C PHE A 121 20.97 -3.38 -7.61
N PRO A 122 21.87 -4.36 -7.87
CA PRO A 122 21.75 -5.71 -7.31
C PRO A 122 21.92 -5.77 -5.78
N GLN A 123 22.48 -4.71 -5.19
CA GLN A 123 22.72 -4.59 -3.74
C GLN A 123 21.55 -3.95 -2.99
N ILE A 124 20.50 -3.51 -3.69
CA ILE A 124 19.31 -2.90 -3.07
C ILE A 124 18.26 -3.97 -2.82
N ASN A 125 17.85 -4.12 -1.58
CA ASN A 125 16.71 -4.96 -1.21
C ASN A 125 15.42 -4.21 -1.57
N VAL A 126 14.55 -4.82 -2.37
CA VAL A 126 13.23 -4.29 -2.69
C VAL A 126 12.20 -5.06 -1.88
N ASN A 127 11.48 -4.37 -1.00
CA ASN A 127 10.41 -4.92 -0.21
C ASN A 127 9.07 -4.37 -0.71
N LEU A 128 8.09 -5.25 -0.83
CA LEU A 128 6.78 -4.95 -1.38
C LEU A 128 5.70 -5.24 -0.35
N THR A 129 4.78 -4.30 -0.19
CA THR A 129 3.59 -4.46 0.64
C THR A 129 2.35 -4.24 -0.23
N GLU A 130 1.52 -5.28 -0.37
CA GLU A 130 0.24 -5.18 -1.07
C GLU A 130 -0.87 -4.76 -0.10
N GLY A 131 -1.75 -3.87 -0.55
CA GLY A 131 -2.93 -3.48 0.22
C GLY A 131 -3.64 -2.26 -0.35
N PRO A 132 -4.85 -1.96 0.16
CA PRO A 132 -5.54 -0.72 -0.15
C PRO A 132 -4.75 0.47 0.41
N VAL A 133 -4.87 1.63 -0.24
CA VAL A 133 -4.14 2.85 0.16
C VAL A 133 -4.45 3.22 1.63
N SER A 134 -5.68 2.98 2.11
CA SER A 134 -6.06 3.19 3.52
C SER A 134 -5.13 2.50 4.52
N ASP A 135 -4.69 1.29 4.21
CA ASP A 135 -3.84 0.46 5.09
C ASP A 135 -2.36 0.77 4.89
N LEU A 136 -1.98 1.21 3.69
CA LEU A 136 -0.61 1.59 3.35
C LEU A 136 -0.23 2.98 3.87
N LEU A 137 -1.18 3.93 3.98
CA LEU A 137 -0.91 5.28 4.47
C LEU A 137 -0.33 5.35 5.88
N PRO A 138 -0.82 4.58 6.87
CA PRO A 138 -0.18 4.52 8.18
C PRO A 138 1.29 4.05 8.12
N LEU A 139 1.62 3.11 7.23
CA LEU A 139 2.98 2.63 7.01
C LEU A 139 3.85 3.70 6.35
N LEU A 140 3.30 4.41 5.36
CA LEU A 140 3.97 5.55 4.72
C LEU A 140 4.23 6.68 5.72
N ARG A 141 3.22 7.00 6.56
CA ARG A 141 3.34 8.01 7.63
C ARG A 141 4.40 7.64 8.67
N ALA A 142 4.54 6.35 8.97
CA ALA A 142 5.57 5.83 9.88
C ALA A 142 6.96 5.69 9.23
N GLY A 143 7.12 6.06 7.94
CA GLY A 143 8.37 5.90 7.20
C GLY A 143 8.73 4.45 6.86
N LYS A 144 7.80 3.52 7.04
CA LYS A 144 7.99 2.10 6.68
C LYS A 144 7.87 1.84 5.19
N LEU A 145 7.32 2.79 4.43
CA LEU A 145 7.27 2.80 2.97
C LEU A 145 7.96 4.07 2.46
N ASP A 146 8.58 3.98 1.30
CA ASP A 146 9.15 5.12 0.59
C ASP A 146 8.09 5.84 -0.24
N PHE A 147 7.25 5.07 -0.92
CA PHE A 147 6.09 5.56 -1.65
C PHE A 147 5.03 4.46 -1.82
N ILE A 148 3.83 4.88 -2.22
CA ILE A 148 2.71 3.98 -2.53
C ILE A 148 2.32 4.19 -3.99
N ILE A 149 1.91 3.11 -4.67
CA ILE A 149 1.21 3.14 -5.95
C ILE A 149 -0.24 2.71 -5.70
N GLY A 150 -1.19 3.62 -5.87
CA GLY A 150 -2.58 3.30 -5.57
C GLY A 150 -3.56 4.38 -5.96
N THR A 151 -4.83 4.08 -5.81
CA THR A 151 -5.89 4.99 -6.16
C THR A 151 -6.10 6.04 -5.07
N SER A 152 -6.44 7.27 -5.46
CA SER A 152 -6.72 8.36 -4.53
C SER A 152 -7.84 8.00 -3.55
N ILE A 153 -7.71 8.38 -2.29
CA ILE A 153 -8.72 8.07 -1.26
C ILE A 153 -9.79 9.16 -1.19
N SER A 154 -9.44 10.42 -1.33
CA SER A 154 -10.35 11.58 -1.33
C SER A 154 -9.55 12.87 -1.50
N GLU A 155 -10.12 13.84 -2.19
CA GLU A 155 -9.49 15.15 -2.46
C GLU A 155 -9.07 15.93 -1.20
N ASN A 156 -9.67 15.68 -0.04
CA ASN A 156 -9.41 16.45 1.18
C ASN A 156 -8.54 15.74 2.24
N ALA A 157 -8.31 14.43 2.13
CA ALA A 157 -7.67 13.68 3.22
C ALA A 157 -6.14 13.69 3.19
N LEU A 158 -5.52 13.96 2.03
CA LEU A 158 -4.08 13.74 1.81
C LEU A 158 -3.27 15.02 1.58
N THR A 159 -3.91 16.15 1.25
CA THR A 159 -3.27 17.35 0.69
C THR A 159 -2.18 18.00 1.55
N ASN A 160 -2.19 17.82 2.86
CA ASN A 160 -1.23 18.47 3.76
C ASN A 160 -0.02 17.60 4.14
N GLU A 161 -0.18 16.28 4.16
CA GLU A 161 0.89 15.35 4.60
C GLU A 161 1.61 14.70 3.42
N PHE A 162 0.88 14.39 2.34
CA PHE A 162 1.37 13.63 1.20
C PHE A 162 1.27 14.42 -0.11
N VAL A 163 2.06 14.01 -1.06
CA VAL A 163 1.96 14.39 -2.48
C VAL A 163 1.28 13.23 -3.18
N GLU A 164 0.27 13.52 -3.98
CA GLU A 164 -0.29 12.61 -4.97
C GLU A 164 0.18 13.07 -6.34
N GLU A 165 1.01 12.29 -6.98
CA GLU A 165 1.50 12.53 -8.33
C GLU A 165 0.77 11.60 -9.28
N PRO A 166 -0.03 12.11 -10.24
CA PRO A 166 -0.75 11.28 -11.20
C PRO A 166 0.17 10.32 -11.95
N PHE A 167 -0.27 9.07 -12.12
CA PHE A 167 0.54 8.06 -12.76
C PHE A 167 -0.15 7.47 -13.99
N PHE A 168 -1.29 6.82 -13.84
CA PHE A 168 -2.11 6.32 -14.96
C PHE A 168 -3.58 6.17 -14.54
N THR A 169 -4.47 6.11 -15.53
CA THR A 169 -5.90 5.85 -15.33
C THR A 169 -6.31 4.68 -16.22
N VAL A 170 -7.14 3.79 -15.70
CA VAL A 170 -7.64 2.62 -16.41
C VAL A 170 -9.15 2.48 -16.27
N PRO A 171 -9.84 2.09 -17.34
CA PRO A 171 -11.26 1.76 -17.27
C PRO A 171 -11.45 0.48 -16.48
N CYS A 172 -12.53 0.45 -15.69
CA CYS A 172 -12.95 -0.75 -14.95
C CYS A 172 -14.12 -1.42 -15.66
N GLY A 173 -14.21 -2.73 -15.48
CA GLY A 173 -15.32 -3.54 -15.98
C GLY A 173 -15.72 -4.61 -14.97
N VAL A 174 -16.88 -5.24 -15.20
CA VAL A 174 -17.32 -6.39 -14.40
C VAL A 174 -16.62 -7.64 -14.91
N LEU A 175 -15.90 -8.33 -14.03
CA LEU A 175 -15.21 -9.57 -14.32
C LEU A 175 -15.93 -10.77 -13.67
N ALA A 176 -15.86 -11.88 -14.37
CA ALA A 176 -16.32 -13.19 -13.91
C ALA A 176 -15.40 -14.29 -14.43
N ARG A 177 -15.60 -15.53 -13.98
CA ARG A 177 -14.98 -16.67 -14.65
C ARG A 177 -15.53 -16.86 -16.06
N SER A 178 -14.73 -17.42 -16.95
CA SER A 178 -15.18 -17.89 -18.26
C SER A 178 -16.32 -18.92 -18.10
N GLY A 179 -17.40 -18.76 -18.88
CA GLY A 179 -18.60 -19.60 -18.77
C GLY A 179 -19.44 -19.34 -17.51
N HIS A 180 -19.33 -18.18 -16.87
CA HIS A 180 -20.23 -17.76 -15.81
C HIS A 180 -21.67 -17.62 -16.36
N PRO A 181 -22.74 -18.00 -15.58
CA PRO A 181 -24.12 -17.88 -16.05
C PRO A 181 -24.52 -16.47 -16.51
N LEU A 182 -23.91 -15.42 -15.96
CA LEU A 182 -24.16 -14.03 -16.30
C LEU A 182 -23.13 -13.43 -17.29
N ALA A 183 -22.26 -14.25 -17.90
CA ALA A 183 -21.17 -13.76 -18.75
C ALA A 183 -21.64 -12.97 -19.99
N GLN A 184 -22.88 -13.18 -20.43
CA GLN A 184 -23.48 -12.50 -21.57
C GLN A 184 -24.37 -11.30 -21.18
N SER A 185 -24.40 -10.93 -19.91
CA SER A 185 -25.16 -9.77 -19.45
C SER A 185 -24.57 -8.48 -20.03
N THR A 186 -25.46 -7.63 -20.57
CA THR A 186 -25.09 -6.34 -21.17
C THR A 186 -25.45 -5.14 -20.30
N SER A 187 -26.17 -5.36 -19.19
CA SER A 187 -26.52 -4.29 -18.26
C SER A 187 -26.36 -4.70 -16.80
N LEU A 188 -26.09 -3.72 -15.94
CA LEU A 188 -26.00 -3.91 -14.49
C LEU A 188 -27.31 -4.42 -13.89
N SER A 189 -28.45 -4.07 -14.49
CA SER A 189 -29.76 -4.53 -14.05
C SER A 189 -29.92 -6.05 -14.13
N GLN A 190 -29.26 -6.71 -15.08
CA GLN A 190 -29.22 -8.16 -15.23
C GLN A 190 -28.37 -8.86 -14.15
N LEU A 191 -27.53 -8.11 -13.47
CA LEU A 191 -26.62 -8.61 -12.43
C LEU A 191 -27.23 -8.53 -11.01
N LYS A 192 -28.50 -8.15 -10.87
CA LYS A 192 -29.17 -7.94 -9.56
C LYS A 192 -29.05 -9.16 -8.62
N ASN A 193 -29.09 -10.37 -9.17
CA ASN A 193 -28.98 -11.62 -8.40
C ASN A 193 -27.53 -12.18 -8.38
N GLY A 194 -26.58 -11.43 -8.89
CA GLY A 194 -25.16 -11.81 -8.88
C GLY A 194 -24.57 -11.79 -7.47
N LYS A 195 -23.61 -12.66 -7.23
CA LYS A 195 -22.77 -12.63 -6.02
C LYS A 195 -21.56 -11.73 -6.27
N TRP A 196 -21.27 -10.83 -5.34
CA TRP A 196 -20.22 -9.84 -5.53
C TRP A 196 -19.08 -10.00 -4.52
N TYR A 197 -17.87 -9.97 -5.01
CA TYR A 197 -16.67 -9.77 -4.21
C TYR A 197 -16.17 -8.35 -4.45
N LEU A 198 -16.23 -7.51 -3.44
CA LEU A 198 -15.93 -6.08 -3.54
C LEU A 198 -14.86 -5.68 -2.52
N PRO A 199 -14.08 -4.61 -2.76
CA PRO A 199 -13.14 -4.08 -1.79
C PRO A 199 -13.80 -3.68 -0.47
N THR A 200 -13.03 -3.73 0.63
CA THR A 200 -13.49 -3.23 1.94
C THR A 200 -13.53 -1.72 1.97
N SER A 201 -12.60 -1.06 1.25
CA SER A 201 -12.56 0.39 1.14
C SER A 201 -13.80 0.93 0.43
N LYS A 202 -14.40 1.94 1.05
CA LYS A 202 -15.50 2.72 0.47
C LYS A 202 -15.04 4.11 0.03
N ALA A 203 -13.74 4.35 -0.01
CA ALA A 203 -13.16 5.64 -0.35
C ALA A 203 -12.84 5.74 -1.85
N GLY A 204 -12.71 6.96 -2.37
CA GLY A 204 -12.35 7.22 -3.75
C GLY A 204 -13.35 6.63 -4.76
N HIS A 205 -12.85 6.06 -5.85
CA HIS A 205 -13.67 5.48 -6.91
C HIS A 205 -14.55 4.31 -6.42
N TYR A 206 -14.18 3.61 -5.34
CA TYR A 206 -14.99 2.53 -4.77
C TYR A 206 -16.33 3.02 -4.18
N SER A 207 -16.39 4.27 -3.68
CA SER A 207 -17.65 4.85 -3.19
C SER A 207 -18.63 5.13 -4.33
N GLN A 208 -18.12 5.54 -5.47
CA GLN A 208 -18.90 5.76 -6.69
C GLN A 208 -19.34 4.43 -7.29
N LEU A 209 -18.44 3.43 -7.30
CA LEU A 209 -18.71 2.09 -7.79
C LEU A 209 -19.92 1.45 -7.08
N GLU A 210 -19.98 1.51 -5.76
CA GLU A 210 -21.10 0.91 -5.01
C GLU A 210 -22.44 1.59 -5.36
N LYS A 211 -22.44 2.91 -5.60
CA LYS A 211 -23.64 3.63 -6.04
C LYS A 211 -24.09 3.23 -7.45
N VAL A 212 -23.15 2.92 -8.34
CA VAL A 212 -23.45 2.47 -9.70
C VAL A 212 -23.96 1.03 -9.70
N LEU A 213 -23.34 0.13 -8.92
CA LEU A 213 -23.77 -1.27 -8.82
C LEU A 213 -25.11 -1.45 -8.10
N PHE A 214 -25.39 -0.60 -7.13
CA PHE A 214 -26.58 -0.68 -6.28
C PHE A 214 -27.24 0.70 -6.13
N PRO A 215 -27.85 1.26 -7.19
CA PRO A 215 -28.41 2.62 -7.19
C PRO A 215 -29.53 2.82 -6.18
N GLU A 216 -30.31 1.78 -5.91
CA GLU A 216 -31.40 1.75 -4.91
C GLU A 216 -30.94 1.23 -3.54
N GLY A 217 -29.61 1.11 -3.35
CA GLY A 217 -29.04 0.43 -2.20
C GLY A 217 -29.03 -1.09 -2.35
N ARG A 218 -28.22 -1.76 -1.54
CA ARG A 218 -28.09 -3.21 -1.56
C ARG A 218 -29.34 -3.89 -0.99
N GLN A 219 -29.92 -4.80 -1.74
CA GLN A 219 -31.05 -5.62 -1.27
C GLN A 219 -30.55 -6.74 -0.33
N PRO A 220 -31.39 -7.20 0.63
CA PRO A 220 -31.01 -8.24 1.59
C PRO A 220 -30.57 -9.57 0.94
N GLU A 221 -31.14 -9.90 -0.21
CA GLU A 221 -30.89 -11.14 -0.95
C GLU A 221 -29.56 -11.12 -1.71
N GLN A 222 -28.97 -9.94 -1.93
CA GLN A 222 -27.72 -9.79 -2.67
C GLN A 222 -26.54 -10.24 -1.82
N THR A 223 -25.84 -11.26 -2.28
CA THR A 223 -24.62 -11.76 -1.63
C THR A 223 -23.43 -10.86 -1.98
N VAL A 224 -22.90 -10.17 -0.98
CA VAL A 224 -21.69 -9.36 -1.12
C VAL A 224 -20.67 -9.79 -0.07
N ILE A 225 -19.53 -10.27 -0.51
CA ILE A 225 -18.35 -10.52 0.33
C ILE A 225 -17.34 -9.38 0.08
N ARG A 226 -16.71 -8.92 1.15
CA ARG A 226 -15.72 -7.85 1.08
C ARG A 226 -14.33 -8.35 1.43
N GLY A 227 -13.34 -7.89 0.68
CA GLY A 227 -11.95 -8.20 0.92
C GLY A 227 -11.03 -7.46 -0.05
N ASP A 228 -9.76 -7.31 0.32
CA ASP A 228 -8.81 -6.47 -0.41
C ASP A 228 -7.67 -7.27 -1.08
N THR A 229 -7.75 -8.61 -1.04
CA THR A 229 -6.75 -9.45 -1.68
C THR A 229 -7.21 -9.88 -3.09
N ALA A 230 -6.39 -9.56 -4.10
CA ALA A 230 -6.68 -9.94 -5.49
C ALA A 230 -6.73 -11.46 -5.69
N ILE A 231 -5.90 -12.22 -4.96
CA ILE A 231 -5.95 -13.70 -4.99
C ILE A 231 -7.33 -14.21 -4.56
N MET A 232 -7.89 -13.64 -3.48
CA MET A 232 -9.21 -14.06 -3.03
C MET A 232 -10.30 -13.69 -4.05
N ALA A 233 -10.22 -12.50 -4.66
CA ALA A 233 -11.13 -12.10 -5.73
C ALA A 233 -11.12 -13.13 -6.87
N VAL A 234 -9.93 -13.50 -7.35
CA VAL A 234 -9.77 -14.53 -8.40
C VAL A 234 -10.35 -15.87 -7.97
N GLN A 235 -10.07 -16.34 -6.75
CA GLN A 235 -10.60 -17.63 -6.27
C GLN A 235 -12.11 -17.61 -6.10
N MET A 236 -12.70 -16.49 -5.66
CA MET A 236 -14.16 -16.34 -5.54
C MET A 236 -14.84 -16.36 -6.91
N MET A 237 -14.24 -15.72 -7.91
CA MET A 237 -14.74 -15.81 -9.29
C MET A 237 -14.66 -17.24 -9.82
N LEU A 238 -13.51 -17.89 -9.69
CA LEU A 238 -13.27 -19.21 -10.31
C LEU A 238 -14.05 -20.35 -9.66
N ARG A 239 -14.27 -20.29 -8.34
CA ARG A 239 -14.80 -21.42 -7.56
C ARG A 239 -16.18 -21.22 -6.99
N ALA A 240 -16.71 -19.99 -6.97
CA ALA A 240 -17.94 -19.68 -6.25
C ALA A 240 -18.90 -18.78 -7.04
N ASP A 241 -18.64 -18.54 -8.32
CA ASP A 241 -19.47 -17.73 -9.22
C ASP A 241 -19.69 -16.30 -8.69
N PHE A 242 -18.63 -15.66 -8.22
CA PHE A 242 -18.67 -14.27 -7.83
C PHE A 242 -18.31 -13.37 -9.02
N LEU A 243 -18.88 -12.19 -9.03
CA LEU A 243 -18.50 -11.06 -9.87
C LEU A 243 -17.59 -10.13 -9.09
N THR A 244 -16.70 -9.45 -9.78
CA THR A 244 -15.93 -8.34 -9.19
C THR A 244 -15.80 -7.21 -10.20
N VAL A 245 -15.36 -6.04 -9.75
CA VAL A 245 -15.01 -4.93 -10.65
C VAL A 245 -13.51 -4.70 -10.56
N ALA A 246 -12.85 -4.75 -11.70
CA ALA A 246 -11.42 -4.53 -11.81
C ALA A 246 -11.07 -3.95 -13.20
N ALA A 247 -9.83 -3.48 -13.32
CA ALA A 247 -9.28 -3.05 -14.59
C ALA A 247 -9.16 -4.25 -15.57
N LYS A 248 -9.49 -4.02 -16.85
CA LYS A 248 -9.45 -5.07 -17.89
C LYS A 248 -8.04 -5.65 -18.10
N GLU A 249 -7.03 -4.88 -17.77
CA GLU A 249 -5.62 -5.24 -17.90
C GLU A 249 -5.23 -6.49 -17.10
N ILE A 250 -6.01 -6.86 -16.09
CA ILE A 250 -5.83 -8.13 -15.37
C ILE A 250 -6.02 -9.36 -16.30
N LEU A 251 -6.80 -9.22 -17.37
CA LEU A 251 -6.99 -10.27 -18.37
C LEU A 251 -5.79 -10.44 -19.31
N GLN A 252 -4.82 -9.53 -19.31
CA GLN A 252 -3.57 -9.69 -20.05
C GLN A 252 -2.59 -10.65 -19.38
N VAL A 253 -2.84 -11.01 -18.11
CA VAL A 253 -2.07 -12.03 -17.42
C VAL A 253 -2.38 -13.41 -18.02
N PRO A 254 -1.39 -14.11 -18.63
CA PRO A 254 -1.65 -15.28 -19.48
C PRO A 254 -2.50 -16.38 -18.84
N TYR A 255 -2.30 -16.64 -17.51
CA TYR A 255 -3.06 -17.67 -16.81
C TYR A 255 -4.45 -17.21 -16.37
N LEU A 256 -4.76 -15.91 -16.39
CA LEU A 256 -6.09 -15.37 -16.09
C LEU A 256 -6.92 -15.18 -17.35
N SER A 257 -6.31 -14.85 -18.49
CA SER A 257 -7.00 -14.56 -19.76
C SER A 257 -7.87 -15.72 -20.26
N THR A 258 -7.50 -16.95 -19.94
CA THR A 258 -8.26 -18.15 -20.34
C THR A 258 -9.35 -18.52 -19.33
N GLN A 259 -9.25 -18.05 -18.11
CA GLN A 259 -10.14 -18.45 -17.01
C GLN A 259 -11.16 -17.37 -16.63
N LEU A 260 -10.86 -16.12 -16.90
CA LEU A 260 -11.71 -14.97 -16.60
C LEU A 260 -12.18 -14.30 -17.89
N CYS A 261 -13.33 -13.65 -17.81
CA CYS A 261 -13.86 -12.81 -18.86
C CYS A 261 -14.40 -11.50 -18.30
N MET A 262 -14.43 -10.47 -19.13
CA MET A 262 -15.14 -9.23 -18.84
C MET A 262 -16.54 -9.33 -19.41
N LEU A 263 -17.54 -8.95 -18.64
CA LEU A 263 -18.92 -8.90 -19.08
C LEU A 263 -19.10 -7.67 -20.00
N PRO A 264 -19.88 -7.79 -21.08
CA PRO A 264 -20.13 -6.71 -22.04
C PRO A 264 -21.16 -5.69 -21.50
N ILE A 265 -20.91 -5.15 -20.32
CA ILE A 265 -21.78 -4.18 -19.65
C ILE A 265 -21.65 -2.83 -20.36
N GLU A 266 -22.79 -2.26 -20.79
CA GLU A 266 -22.86 -1.01 -21.52
C GLU A 266 -22.80 0.23 -20.62
N GLU A 267 -23.25 0.10 -19.36
CA GLU A 267 -23.22 1.22 -18.42
C GLU A 267 -21.75 1.53 -18.03
N PRO A 268 -21.36 2.81 -18.05
CA PRO A 268 -20.01 3.20 -17.69
C PRO A 268 -19.74 2.95 -16.21
N LEU A 269 -18.64 2.27 -15.90
CA LEU A 269 -18.13 2.12 -14.55
C LEU A 269 -17.09 3.20 -14.26
N PRO A 270 -16.93 3.61 -12.99
CA PRO A 270 -15.90 4.56 -12.62
C PRO A 270 -14.49 4.06 -12.97
N GLU A 271 -13.69 4.94 -13.56
CA GLU A 271 -12.28 4.65 -13.85
C GLU A 271 -11.44 4.66 -12.57
N ALA A 272 -10.40 3.85 -12.57
CA ALA A 272 -9.43 3.82 -11.48
C ALA A 272 -8.20 4.66 -11.85
N SER A 273 -8.05 5.83 -11.20
CA SER A 273 -6.88 6.70 -11.35
C SER A 273 -5.83 6.34 -10.29
N TYR A 274 -4.68 5.89 -10.76
CA TYR A 274 -3.53 5.51 -9.93
C TYR A 274 -2.55 6.67 -9.81
N ASN A 275 -2.02 6.84 -8.62
CA ASN A 275 -1.05 7.89 -8.29
C ASN A 275 0.17 7.28 -7.58
N PHE A 276 1.30 7.95 -7.68
CA PHE A 276 2.36 7.83 -6.69
C PHE A 276 2.01 8.70 -5.49
N ILE A 277 2.03 8.12 -4.30
CA ILE A 277 1.74 8.80 -3.04
C ILE A 277 2.99 8.73 -2.17
N TYR A 278 3.51 9.89 -1.76
CA TYR A 278 4.72 9.98 -0.94
C TYR A 278 4.69 11.18 0.00
N PRO A 279 5.51 11.19 1.07
CA PRO A 279 5.48 12.26 2.06
C PRO A 279 5.87 13.62 1.45
N ARG A 280 5.09 14.67 1.73
CA ARG A 280 5.35 16.03 1.23
C ARG A 280 6.58 16.68 1.86
N ARG A 281 6.83 16.40 3.14
CA ARG A 281 7.89 17.06 3.93
C ARG A 281 9.21 16.31 3.96
N LEU A 282 9.24 15.06 3.53
CA LEU A 282 10.42 14.23 3.49
C LEU A 282 10.85 14.04 2.03
N PRO A 283 12.08 14.35 1.66
CA PRO A 283 12.53 14.13 0.30
C PRO A 283 12.55 12.64 -0.02
N LEU A 284 12.09 12.27 -1.21
CA LEU A 284 12.29 10.92 -1.73
C LEU A 284 13.78 10.66 -1.92
N THR A 285 14.24 9.48 -1.51
CA THR A 285 15.60 9.04 -1.79
C THR A 285 15.86 8.96 -3.29
N GLN A 286 17.11 9.10 -3.73
CA GLN A 286 17.48 8.96 -5.14
C GLN A 286 17.08 7.60 -5.71
N ILE A 287 17.11 6.55 -4.89
CA ILE A 287 16.71 5.19 -5.26
C ILE A 287 15.22 5.11 -5.48
N ALA A 288 14.40 5.68 -4.59
CA ALA A 288 12.95 5.74 -4.75
C ALA A 288 12.55 6.51 -6.02
N ARG A 289 13.16 7.67 -6.27
CA ARG A 289 12.95 8.45 -7.51
C ARG A 289 13.30 7.63 -8.76
N THR A 290 14.45 6.96 -8.74
CA THR A 290 14.88 6.11 -9.87
C THR A 290 13.89 4.98 -10.14
N MET A 291 13.29 4.38 -9.10
CA MET A 291 12.26 3.35 -9.28
C MET A 291 10.97 3.94 -9.84
N MET A 292 10.53 5.09 -9.35
CA MET A 292 9.35 5.78 -9.90
C MET A 292 9.54 6.12 -11.39
N ASP A 293 10.71 6.63 -11.77
CA ASP A 293 11.02 6.92 -13.18
C ASP A 293 11.02 5.66 -14.06
N LYS A 294 11.48 4.52 -13.51
CA LYS A 294 11.39 3.24 -14.22
C LYS A 294 9.95 2.78 -14.38
N LEU A 295 9.14 2.89 -13.34
CA LEU A 295 7.72 2.56 -13.38
C LEU A 295 6.97 3.43 -14.40
N LYS A 296 7.26 4.73 -14.48
CA LYS A 296 6.69 5.62 -15.50
C LYS A 296 7.03 5.15 -16.92
N ARG A 297 8.27 4.71 -17.16
CA ARG A 297 8.68 4.16 -18.47
C ARG A 297 7.98 2.84 -18.79
N GLU A 298 7.94 1.89 -17.82
CA GLU A 298 7.21 0.64 -17.99
C GLU A 298 5.72 0.88 -18.27
N CYS A 299 5.14 1.91 -17.64
CA CYS A 299 3.76 2.29 -17.86
C CYS A 299 3.50 2.80 -19.27
N ILE A 300 4.43 3.57 -19.85
CA ILE A 300 4.33 4.05 -21.26
C ILE A 300 4.42 2.87 -22.23
N ASP A 301 5.31 1.92 -21.95
CA ASP A 301 5.52 0.73 -22.79
C ASP A 301 4.44 -0.35 -22.60
N TYR A 302 3.60 -0.22 -21.56
CA TYR A 302 2.56 -1.20 -21.26
C TYR A 302 1.35 -1.00 -22.19
N PRO A 303 0.76 -2.06 -22.76
CA PRO A 303 -0.29 -1.96 -23.76
C PRO A 303 -1.66 -1.58 -23.17
N TRP A 304 -1.73 -0.46 -22.44
CA TRP A 304 -2.99 0.03 -21.85
C TRP A 304 -4.06 0.41 -22.87
N HIS A 305 -3.64 0.79 -24.10
CA HIS A 305 -4.49 1.47 -25.07
C HIS A 305 -4.44 0.88 -26.49
N ASN A 306 -3.65 -0.17 -26.76
CA ASN A 306 -3.36 -0.58 -28.13
C ASN A 306 -4.34 -1.57 -28.77
N GLU A 307 -5.49 -1.90 -28.15
CA GLU A 307 -6.43 -2.87 -28.74
C GLU A 307 -7.89 -2.40 -28.91
N VAL A 308 -8.16 -1.10 -28.92
CA VAL A 308 -9.52 -0.61 -29.21
C VAL A 308 -9.71 -0.29 -30.72
N GLU A 309 -8.65 -0.30 -31.54
CA GLU A 309 -8.76 0.07 -32.97
C GLU A 309 -8.56 -1.05 -34.00
N SER A 310 -8.58 -2.31 -33.63
CA SER A 310 -8.49 -3.38 -34.64
C SER A 310 -9.40 -4.57 -34.35
N ALA A 311 -10.72 -4.33 -34.30
CA ALA A 311 -11.67 -5.36 -34.65
C ALA A 311 -11.97 -5.14 -36.17
N PRO A 312 -11.52 -6.03 -37.10
CA PRO A 312 -12.00 -5.96 -38.44
C PRO A 312 -13.51 -6.27 -38.46
N MET A 313 -14.28 -5.35 -39.02
CA MET A 313 -15.63 -5.68 -39.46
C MET A 313 -15.55 -6.85 -40.45
N LEU A 314 -16.08 -7.98 -40.11
CA LEU A 314 -16.61 -9.01 -40.98
C LEU A 314 -17.95 -9.51 -40.44
#